data_b751c1b15afcf414dce815b7a370cbb7
#
_entry.id   b751c1b15afcf414dce815b7a370cbb7
#
_cell.length_a   1.000
_cell.length_b   1.000
_cell.length_c   1.000
_cell.angle_alpha   90.00
_cell.angle_beta   90.00
_cell.angle_gamma   90.00
#
_symmetry.space_group_name_H-M   'P 1'
#
loop_
_entity.id
_entity.type
_entity.pdbx_description
1 polymer ?
#
loop_
_entity_poly.entity_id
_entity_poly.type
_entity_poly.pdbx_seq_one_letter_code
_entity_poly.pdbx_strand_id
1 'polypeptide(L)'
;MNVKDFYDQIDGDYDDVLERFGDESLVKRFALKFLSDDSFNALEQKTNSRDVQEKFRAAHTLKGVCANLGFLQLFNYSSELTELFRAGRTDGETELFEKLRNQYALTVDSLKNLQLD
;
A
#
# COMPACT_ATOMS: atom_id res chain seq x y z
N MET A 1 9.28 -17.55 -7.69
CA MET A 1 9.26 -17.10 -6.26
C MET A 1 7.96 -17.52 -5.63
N ASN A 2 7.96 -17.85 -4.35
CA ASN A 2 6.72 -18.12 -3.63
C ASN A 2 6.21 -16.84 -2.95
N VAL A 3 5.02 -16.89 -2.34
CA VAL A 3 4.43 -15.69 -1.75
C VAL A 3 5.23 -15.19 -0.56
N LYS A 4 5.86 -16.08 0.20
CA LYS A 4 6.71 -15.66 1.31
C LYS A 4 7.91 -14.86 0.80
N ASP A 5 8.54 -15.30 -0.30
CA ASP A 5 9.65 -14.57 -0.93
C ASP A 5 9.20 -13.17 -1.36
N PHE A 6 7.98 -13.06 -1.88
CA PHE A 6 7.43 -11.76 -2.25
C PHE A 6 7.37 -10.82 -1.03
N TYR A 7 6.84 -11.32 0.10
CA TYR A 7 6.76 -10.50 1.32
C TYR A 7 8.14 -10.12 1.84
N ASP A 8 9.12 -11.03 1.71
CA ASP A 8 10.50 -10.71 2.10
C ASP A 8 11.06 -9.58 1.23
N GLN A 9 10.77 -9.59 -0.08
CA GLN A 9 11.26 -8.55 -0.99
C GLN A 9 10.71 -7.16 -0.68
N ILE A 10 9.44 -7.09 -0.26
CA ILE A 10 8.81 -5.80 0.03
C ILE A 10 8.89 -5.42 1.52
N ASP A 11 9.58 -6.24 2.30
CA ASP A 11 9.70 -6.06 3.75
C ASP A 11 8.31 -5.97 4.40
N GLY A 12 7.44 -6.90 4.02
CA GLY A 12 6.08 -6.99 4.53
C GLY A 12 5.95 -7.96 5.68
N ASP A 13 4.76 -8.05 6.24
CA ASP A 13 4.46 -8.89 7.41
C ASP A 13 3.69 -10.15 6.99
N TYR A 14 4.44 -11.12 6.47
CA TYR A 14 3.86 -12.37 5.98
C TYR A 14 3.16 -13.17 7.09
N ASP A 15 3.78 -13.24 8.26
CA ASP A 15 3.25 -14.05 9.37
C ASP A 15 1.88 -13.56 9.82
N ASP A 16 1.70 -12.24 9.92
CA ASP A 16 0.41 -11.64 10.27
C ASP A 16 -0.67 -11.96 9.24
N VAL A 17 -0.33 -11.81 7.96
CA VAL A 17 -1.29 -12.05 6.87
C VAL A 17 -1.65 -13.53 6.80
N LEU A 18 -0.65 -14.40 6.93
CA LEU A 18 -0.89 -15.85 6.91
C LEU A 18 -1.80 -16.27 8.07
N GLU A 19 -1.60 -15.70 9.25
CA GLU A 19 -2.45 -15.99 10.40
C GLU A 19 -3.89 -15.56 10.14
N ARG A 20 -4.10 -14.37 9.57
CA ARG A 20 -5.45 -13.86 9.30
C ARG A 20 -6.16 -14.61 8.19
N PHE A 21 -5.48 -14.95 7.12
CA PHE A 21 -6.11 -15.66 5.99
C PHE A 21 -6.04 -17.18 6.14
N GLY A 22 -5.14 -17.69 6.95
CA GLY A 22 -5.05 -19.10 7.31
C GLY A 22 -4.42 -20.03 6.28
N ASP A 23 -4.13 -19.54 5.07
CA ASP A 23 -3.73 -20.37 3.93
C ASP A 23 -2.86 -19.56 2.99
N GLU A 24 -1.70 -20.12 2.63
CA GLU A 24 -0.74 -19.47 1.73
C GLU A 24 -1.34 -19.14 0.36
N SER A 25 -2.17 -20.01 -0.19
CA SER A 25 -2.78 -19.76 -1.49
C SER A 25 -3.79 -18.61 -1.45
N LEU A 26 -4.48 -18.42 -0.33
CA LEU A 26 -5.35 -17.26 -0.12
C LEU A 26 -4.53 -15.98 0.01
N VAL A 27 -3.42 -16.02 0.73
CA VAL A 27 -2.52 -14.87 0.84
C VAL A 27 -2.06 -14.44 -0.55
N LYS A 28 -1.59 -15.40 -1.35
CA LYS A 28 -1.14 -15.11 -2.72
C LYS A 28 -2.24 -14.50 -3.55
N ARG A 29 -3.44 -15.07 -3.50
CA ARG A 29 -4.58 -14.58 -4.30
C ARG A 29 -4.95 -13.14 -3.93
N PHE A 30 -5.05 -12.84 -2.64
CA PHE A 30 -5.38 -11.49 -2.20
C PHE A 30 -4.25 -10.50 -2.47
N ALA A 31 -2.99 -10.91 -2.31
CA ALA A 31 -1.86 -10.05 -2.65
C ALA A 31 -1.89 -9.68 -4.14
N LEU A 32 -2.12 -10.64 -5.01
CA LEU A 32 -2.17 -10.40 -6.46
C LEU A 32 -3.31 -9.47 -6.88
N LYS A 33 -4.42 -9.45 -6.13
CA LYS A 33 -5.53 -8.53 -6.41
C LYS A 33 -5.11 -7.06 -6.28
N PHE A 34 -4.03 -6.79 -5.56
CA PHE A 34 -3.54 -5.41 -5.45
C PHE A 34 -3.13 -4.84 -6.80
N LEU A 35 -2.77 -5.69 -7.77
CA LEU A 35 -2.44 -5.23 -9.12
C LEU A 35 -3.62 -4.54 -9.82
N SER A 36 -4.85 -4.85 -9.43
CA SER A 36 -6.05 -4.21 -9.96
C SER A 36 -6.71 -3.26 -8.97
N ASP A 37 -6.10 -3.02 -7.80
CA ASP A 37 -6.61 -2.08 -6.82
C ASP A 37 -6.27 -0.65 -7.24
N ASP A 38 -7.25 0.24 -7.16
CA ASP A 38 -7.13 1.61 -7.65
C ASP A 38 -6.80 2.64 -6.56
N SER A 39 -6.59 2.21 -5.32
CA SER A 39 -6.46 3.16 -4.20
C SER A 39 -5.19 4.02 -4.30
N PHE A 40 -4.08 3.50 -4.80
CA PHE A 40 -2.89 4.32 -5.00
C PHE A 40 -3.14 5.37 -6.09
N ASN A 41 -3.72 4.97 -7.21
CA ASN A 41 -4.02 5.89 -8.31
C ASN A 41 -4.98 6.99 -7.87
N ALA A 42 -5.99 6.64 -7.07
CA ALA A 42 -6.93 7.62 -6.52
C ALA A 42 -6.22 8.66 -5.66
N LEU A 43 -5.28 8.23 -4.81
CA LEU A 43 -4.48 9.16 -4.02
C LEU A 43 -3.58 10.03 -4.89
N GLU A 44 -2.95 9.43 -5.89
CA GLU A 44 -2.08 10.16 -6.81
C GLU A 44 -2.83 11.29 -7.51
N GLN A 45 -4.07 11.05 -7.91
CA GLN A 45 -4.90 12.05 -8.56
C GLN A 45 -5.25 13.22 -7.63
N LYS A 46 -5.13 13.05 -6.33
CA LYS A 46 -5.43 14.10 -5.34
C LYS A 46 -4.21 14.94 -4.96
N THR A 47 -3.03 14.65 -5.52
CA THR A 47 -1.80 15.39 -5.13
C THR A 47 -1.91 16.88 -5.41
N ASN A 48 -2.67 17.28 -6.44
CA ASN A 48 -2.87 18.69 -6.79
C ASN A 48 -4.18 19.27 -6.24
N SER A 49 -4.95 18.49 -5.50
CA SER A 49 -6.19 18.98 -4.90
C SER A 49 -5.89 19.92 -3.75
N ARG A 50 -6.72 20.94 -3.58
CA ARG A 50 -6.66 21.85 -2.43
C ARG A 50 -7.58 21.39 -1.32
N ASP A 51 -8.35 20.33 -1.55
CA ASP A 51 -9.29 19.80 -0.56
C ASP A 51 -8.60 18.72 0.27
N VAL A 52 -8.16 19.11 1.46
CA VAL A 52 -7.45 18.19 2.37
C VAL A 52 -8.33 17.01 2.77
N GLN A 53 -9.66 17.20 2.82
CA GLN A 53 -10.58 16.11 3.16
C GLN A 53 -10.57 15.02 2.09
N GLU A 54 -10.51 15.40 0.81
CA GLU A 54 -10.38 14.44 -0.28
C GLU A 54 -9.06 13.69 -0.20
N LYS A 55 -7.97 14.40 0.09
CA LYS A 55 -6.66 13.79 0.29
C LYS A 55 -6.68 12.81 1.44
N PHE A 56 -7.30 13.19 2.55
CA PHE A 56 -7.43 12.32 3.72
C PHE A 56 -8.15 11.03 3.37
N ARG A 57 -9.31 11.13 2.71
CA ARG A 57 -10.10 9.95 2.36
C ARG A 57 -9.32 8.98 1.46
N ALA A 58 -8.61 9.52 0.47
CA ALA A 58 -7.82 8.69 -0.44
C ALA A 58 -6.65 7.99 0.27
N ALA A 59 -5.92 8.71 1.13
CA ALA A 59 -4.83 8.13 1.90
C ALA A 59 -5.33 7.08 2.89
N HIS A 60 -6.45 7.36 3.55
CA HIS A 60 -7.06 6.44 4.51
C HIS A 60 -7.48 5.13 3.85
N THR A 61 -8.06 5.22 2.64
CA THR A 61 -8.46 4.02 1.88
C THR A 61 -7.25 3.16 1.55
N LEU A 62 -6.19 3.76 1.03
CA LEU A 62 -4.96 3.01 0.70
C LEU A 62 -4.35 2.39 1.96
N LYS A 63 -4.30 3.14 3.04
CA LYS A 63 -3.81 2.63 4.33
C LYS A 63 -4.55 1.35 4.74
N GLY A 64 -5.87 1.35 4.62
CA GLY A 64 -6.70 0.19 4.97
C GLY A 64 -6.40 -1.02 4.11
N VAL A 65 -6.25 -0.82 2.80
CA VAL A 65 -5.89 -1.90 1.86
C VAL A 65 -4.54 -2.50 2.24
N CYS A 66 -3.54 -1.65 2.48
CA CYS A 66 -2.19 -2.10 2.81
C CYS A 66 -2.13 -2.83 4.14
N ALA A 67 -2.90 -2.35 5.14
CA ALA A 67 -2.98 -3.03 6.44
C ALA A 67 -3.54 -4.44 6.28
N ASN A 68 -4.61 -4.59 5.50
CA ASN A 68 -5.24 -5.88 5.28
C ASN A 68 -4.32 -6.88 4.58
N LEU A 69 -3.47 -6.39 3.68
CA LEU A 69 -2.57 -7.25 2.91
C LEU A 69 -1.20 -7.46 3.56
N GLY A 70 -0.93 -6.81 4.70
CA GLY A 70 0.38 -6.92 5.35
C GLY A 70 1.50 -6.24 4.58
N PHE A 71 1.18 -5.28 3.73
CA PHE A 71 2.17 -4.48 2.99
C PHE A 71 2.66 -3.38 3.91
N LEU A 72 3.54 -3.75 4.83
CA LEU A 72 3.91 -2.92 5.98
C LEU A 72 4.51 -1.56 5.58
N GLN A 73 5.40 -1.54 4.59
CA GLN A 73 6.04 -0.29 4.20
C GLN A 73 5.06 0.67 3.54
N LEU A 74 4.20 0.16 2.65
CA LEU A 74 3.12 0.98 2.07
C LEU A 74 2.15 1.45 3.14
N PHE A 75 1.85 0.60 4.11
CA PHE A 75 1.02 0.97 5.24
C PHE A 75 1.62 2.13 6.02
N ASN A 76 2.91 2.06 6.32
CA ASN A 76 3.59 3.10 7.11
C ASN A 76 3.54 4.45 6.40
N TYR A 77 3.88 4.49 5.11
CA TYR A 77 3.85 5.75 4.37
C TYR A 77 2.44 6.30 4.18
N SER A 78 1.47 5.43 3.85
CA SER A 78 0.08 5.87 3.70
C SER A 78 -0.52 6.30 5.03
N SER A 79 -0.10 5.68 6.14
CA SER A 79 -0.50 6.08 7.48
C SER A 79 0.02 7.47 7.84
N GLU A 80 1.30 7.75 7.53
CA GLU A 80 1.87 9.08 7.78
C GLU A 80 1.13 10.15 6.98
N LEU A 81 0.81 9.88 5.71
CA LEU A 81 0.03 10.81 4.90
C LEU A 81 -1.38 10.99 5.47
N THR A 82 -2.01 9.91 5.89
CA THR A 82 -3.34 9.96 6.48
C THR A 82 -3.36 10.88 7.70
N GLU A 83 -2.37 10.74 8.59
CA GLU A 83 -2.31 11.56 9.80
C GLU A 83 -1.97 13.01 9.51
N LEU A 84 -1.12 13.27 8.52
CA LEU A 84 -0.84 14.63 8.06
C LEU A 84 -2.13 15.32 7.60
N PHE A 85 -2.88 14.65 6.73
CA PHE A 85 -4.14 15.20 6.19
C PHE A 85 -5.23 15.27 7.25
N ARG A 86 -5.27 14.31 8.19
CA ARG A 86 -6.22 14.37 9.32
C ARG A 86 -6.03 15.65 10.13
N ALA A 87 -4.78 16.08 10.29
CA ALA A 87 -4.46 17.31 11.01
C ALA A 87 -4.73 18.56 10.16
N GLY A 88 -5.23 18.42 8.95
CA GLY A 88 -5.50 19.54 8.04
C GLY A 88 -4.24 20.12 7.42
N ARG A 89 -3.13 19.37 7.42
CA ARG A 89 -1.83 19.84 6.97
C ARG A 89 -1.44 19.20 5.65
N THR A 90 -0.60 19.90 4.89
CA THR A 90 -0.04 19.40 3.62
C THR A 90 1.47 19.60 3.54
N ASP A 91 2.10 20.17 4.59
CA ASP A 91 3.55 20.35 4.59
C ASP A 91 4.25 19.00 4.65
N GLY A 92 5.19 18.78 3.73
CA GLY A 92 5.91 17.53 3.64
C GLY A 92 5.21 16.43 2.86
N GLU A 93 4.00 16.68 2.31
CA GLU A 93 3.27 15.63 1.59
C GLU A 93 4.01 15.16 0.33
N THR A 94 4.70 16.06 -0.36
CA THR A 94 5.42 15.71 -1.58
C THR A 94 6.49 14.68 -1.31
N GLU A 95 7.27 14.89 -0.25
CA GLU A 95 8.35 13.97 0.14
C GLU A 95 7.82 12.62 0.60
N LEU A 96 6.75 12.63 1.39
CA LEU A 96 6.10 11.40 1.84
C LEU A 96 5.51 10.63 0.66
N PHE A 97 4.87 11.35 -0.28
CA PHE A 97 4.27 10.72 -1.43
C PHE A 97 5.32 10.09 -2.35
N GLU A 98 6.50 10.72 -2.48
CA GLU A 98 7.59 10.14 -3.27
C GLU A 98 8.09 8.82 -2.65
N LYS A 99 8.18 8.74 -1.33
CA LYS A 99 8.54 7.50 -0.65
C LYS A 99 7.47 6.43 -0.89
N LEU A 100 6.21 6.81 -0.80
CA LEU A 100 5.09 5.92 -1.07
C LEU A 100 5.14 5.42 -2.52
N ARG A 101 5.37 6.31 -3.48
CA ARG A 101 5.45 5.98 -4.91
C ARG A 101 6.56 4.96 -5.18
N ASN A 102 7.74 5.19 -4.60
CA ASN A 102 8.87 4.27 -4.78
C ASN A 102 8.56 2.88 -4.23
N GLN A 103 7.96 2.83 -3.05
CA GLN A 103 7.56 1.56 -2.44
C GLN A 103 6.45 0.88 -3.25
N TYR A 104 5.52 1.67 -3.78
CA TYR A 104 4.45 1.14 -4.62
C TYR A 104 5.03 0.49 -5.89
N ALA A 105 5.98 1.14 -6.55
CA ALA A 105 6.62 0.60 -7.74
C ALA A 105 7.33 -0.72 -7.42
N LEU A 106 8.05 -0.78 -6.32
CA LEU A 106 8.71 -2.03 -5.88
C LEU A 106 7.68 -3.13 -5.64
N THR A 107 6.60 -2.80 -4.95
CA THR A 107 5.55 -3.78 -4.62
C THR A 107 4.89 -4.32 -5.90
N VAL A 108 4.55 -3.44 -6.84
CA VAL A 108 3.93 -3.84 -8.10
C VAL A 108 4.87 -4.72 -8.91
N ASP A 109 6.15 -4.35 -9.02
CA ASP A 109 7.13 -5.16 -9.76
C ASP A 109 7.29 -6.54 -9.13
N SER A 110 7.36 -6.62 -7.80
CA SER A 110 7.46 -7.90 -7.10
C SER A 110 6.21 -8.75 -7.27
N LEU A 111 5.02 -8.12 -7.27
CA LEU A 111 3.75 -8.83 -7.53
C LEU A 111 3.71 -9.40 -8.94
N LYS A 112 4.20 -8.66 -9.93
CA LYS A 112 4.25 -9.15 -11.30
C LYS A 112 5.16 -10.36 -11.42
N ASN A 113 6.28 -10.37 -10.70
CA ASN A 113 7.17 -11.53 -10.67
C ASN A 113 6.48 -12.73 -9.99
N LEU A 114 5.76 -12.48 -8.90
CA LEU A 114 4.98 -13.52 -8.22
C LEU A 114 3.90 -14.09 -9.13
N GLN A 115 3.25 -13.25 -9.94
CA GLN A 115 2.19 -13.65 -10.85
C GLN A 115 2.69 -14.61 -11.93
N LEU A 116 3.95 -14.47 -12.36
CA LEU A 116 4.54 -15.34 -13.37
C LEU A 116 4.79 -16.77 -12.88
N ASP A 117 4.84 -16.96 -11.60
CA ASP A 117 5.03 -18.26 -10.96
C ASP A 117 3.68 -18.89 -10.65
#